data_92edaac299d937efe66c615006290ae7
#
_entry.id   92edaac299d937efe66c615006290ae7
#
_cell.length_a   1.000
_cell.length_b   1.000
_cell.length_c   1.000
_cell.angle_alpha   90.00
_cell.angle_beta   90.00
_cell.angle_gamma   90.00
#
_symmetry.space_group_name_H-M   'P 1'
#
loop_
_entity.id
_entity.type
_entity.pdbx_description
1 polymer ?
#
loop_
_entity_poly.entity_id
_entity_poly.type
_entity_poly.pdbx_seq_one_letter_code
_entity_poly.pdbx_strand_id
1 'polypeptide(L)'
;PWASFHTFRREAGTVGLKSPSEDEPDCEEQEETLTGMDYIPYTSQNAEAFFQQLEQWNNEDEYTRCIQALNAIPEDWQNYRTAYALARALENYAILGDHQEGTPHYKGDKALLRAITVLESVQEEGQNKAEWNMRMAYGYQYLYAQEEKAIPYAQRWAELDPEDEDAQAVIRECLEEIQKRQHRAKRQKEAKFVCGDIPFEGFDFTNFWDDDEYALKEYVSDPPSDELIASVEEELGYKLPASYIWLMKQHNGGMPVNT
;
A
#
# COMPACT_ATOMS: atom_id res chain seq x y z
N PRO A 1 3.33 19.89 13.74
CA PRO A 1 2.67 19.93 12.43
C PRO A 1 2.44 18.52 11.88
N TRP A 2 1.91 17.59 12.68
CA TRP A 2 1.65 16.20 12.29
C TRP A 2 0.17 15.95 12.01
N ALA A 3 -0.68 16.97 12.17
CA ALA A 3 -2.14 16.87 12.05
C ALA A 3 -2.67 16.58 10.62
N SER A 4 -1.80 16.47 9.60
CA SER A 4 -2.23 16.26 8.21
C SER A 4 -2.27 14.80 7.75
N PHE A 5 -1.81 13.84 8.56
CA PHE A 5 -1.74 12.42 8.15
C PHE A 5 -3.11 11.75 7.94
N HIS A 6 -4.13 12.18 8.67
CA HIS A 6 -5.43 11.50 8.69
C HIS A 6 -6.34 11.78 7.48
N THR A 7 -6.07 12.80 6.69
CA THR A 7 -7.00 13.24 5.63
C THR A 7 -6.79 12.56 4.28
N PHE A 8 -5.62 11.97 4.02
CA PHE A 8 -5.24 11.50 2.68
C PHE A 8 -5.74 10.09 2.31
N ARG A 9 -6.12 9.25 3.30
CA ARG A 9 -6.56 7.86 3.03
C ARG A 9 -7.96 7.74 2.41
N ARG A 10 -8.74 8.82 2.33
CA ARG A 10 -10.16 8.75 1.92
C ARG A 10 -10.43 8.59 0.43
N GLU A 11 -9.44 8.79 -0.45
CA GLU A 11 -9.65 8.81 -1.91
C GLU A 11 -8.96 7.70 -2.70
N ALA A 12 -8.17 6.83 -2.08
CA ALA A 12 -7.57 5.70 -2.77
C ALA A 12 -8.62 4.59 -2.99
N GLY A 13 -9.25 4.63 -4.14
CA GLY A 13 -10.15 3.59 -4.62
C GLY A 13 -9.46 2.24 -4.69
N THR A 14 -10.16 1.21 -4.26
CA THR A 14 -9.77 -0.20 -4.29
C THR A 14 -9.49 -0.66 -5.73
N VAL A 15 -8.22 -0.67 -6.13
CA VAL A 15 -7.76 -1.36 -7.34
C VAL A 15 -7.22 -2.71 -6.92
N GLY A 16 -7.78 -3.78 -7.49
CA GLY A 16 -7.41 -5.17 -7.19
C GLY A 16 -5.93 -5.44 -7.46
N LEU A 17 -5.25 -6.02 -6.48
CA LEU A 17 -3.86 -6.44 -6.55
C LEU A 17 -3.76 -7.74 -7.37
N LYS A 18 -2.98 -7.72 -8.45
CA LYS A 18 -2.40 -8.90 -9.07
C LYS A 18 -1.25 -9.40 -8.20
N SER A 19 -1.20 -10.70 -7.96
CA SER A 19 0.00 -11.36 -7.42
C SER A 19 1.16 -11.15 -8.39
N PRO A 20 2.40 -10.90 -7.90
CA PRO A 20 3.56 -10.82 -8.78
C PRO A 20 3.80 -12.18 -9.44
N SER A 21 3.82 -12.24 -10.77
CA SER A 21 4.35 -13.40 -11.50
C SER A 21 5.87 -13.46 -11.35
N GLU A 22 6.42 -14.64 -11.15
CA GLU A 22 7.87 -14.88 -10.93
C GLU A 22 8.76 -14.59 -12.16
N ASP A 23 8.21 -14.07 -13.27
CA ASP A 23 8.89 -13.86 -14.56
C ASP A 23 8.99 -12.39 -15.00
N GLU A 24 8.94 -11.41 -14.10
CA GLU A 24 9.32 -10.06 -14.51
C GLU A 24 10.85 -9.92 -14.46
N PRO A 25 11.49 -9.43 -15.56
CA PRO A 25 12.91 -9.23 -15.59
C PRO A 25 13.31 -8.26 -14.49
N ASP A 26 14.33 -8.65 -13.71
CA ASP A 26 15.05 -7.76 -12.80
C ASP A 26 15.36 -6.47 -13.57
N CYS A 27 14.56 -5.45 -13.35
CA CYS A 27 14.96 -4.09 -13.67
C CYS A 27 16.12 -3.81 -12.73
N GLU A 28 17.33 -3.97 -13.21
CA GLU A 28 18.51 -3.36 -12.61
C GLU A 28 18.12 -1.91 -12.29
N GLU A 29 17.89 -1.64 -11.01
CA GLU A 29 17.75 -0.27 -10.51
C GLU A 29 19.02 0.42 -10.95
N GLN A 30 18.90 1.29 -11.97
CA GLN A 30 19.96 2.23 -12.27
C GLN A 30 20.13 3.03 -10.99
N GLU A 31 21.17 2.70 -10.22
CA GLU A 31 21.70 3.56 -9.19
C GLU A 31 22.03 4.89 -9.87
N GLU A 32 21.09 5.82 -9.90
CA GLU A 32 21.41 7.22 -10.12
C GLU A 32 22.34 7.62 -8.98
N THR A 33 23.63 7.49 -9.26
CA THR A 33 24.67 7.89 -8.34
C THR A 33 24.50 9.36 -8.02
N LEU A 34 24.60 9.73 -6.74
CA LEU A 34 24.63 11.11 -6.21
C LEU A 34 25.73 12.01 -6.81
N THR A 35 26.30 11.64 -7.96
CA THR A 35 27.34 12.36 -8.66
C THR A 35 26.79 13.68 -9.21
N GLY A 36 27.00 14.74 -8.43
CA GLY A 36 26.67 16.12 -8.80
C GLY A 36 25.72 16.84 -7.84
N MET A 37 25.26 16.22 -6.77
CA MET A 37 24.48 16.92 -5.75
C MET A 37 25.39 17.49 -4.65
N ASP A 38 25.16 18.78 -4.30
CA ASP A 38 25.72 19.39 -3.09
C ASP A 38 25.07 18.74 -1.85
N TYR A 39 25.62 17.63 -1.35
CA TYR A 39 25.19 17.03 -0.11
C TYR A 39 26.37 16.88 0.87
N ILE A 40 26.07 16.91 2.17
CA ILE A 40 27.06 16.73 3.23
C ILE A 40 27.21 15.22 3.48
N PRO A 41 28.36 14.58 3.15
CA PRO A 41 28.55 13.14 3.44
C PRO A 41 28.56 12.93 4.95
N TYR A 42 27.97 11.81 5.40
CA TYR A 42 27.97 11.47 6.81
C TYR A 42 29.37 11.13 7.32
N THR A 43 29.77 11.78 8.41
CA THR A 43 30.95 11.44 9.21
C THR A 43 30.63 11.67 10.69
N SER A 44 31.42 11.08 11.59
CA SER A 44 31.27 11.34 13.03
C SER A 44 31.46 12.81 13.43
N GLN A 45 32.20 13.57 12.60
CA GLN A 45 32.51 15.00 12.88
C GLN A 45 31.40 15.94 12.39
N ASN A 46 30.64 15.55 11.35
CA ASN A 46 29.58 16.38 10.75
C ASN A 46 28.17 15.82 10.91
N ALA A 47 27.99 14.80 11.77
CA ALA A 47 26.72 14.12 11.96
C ALA A 47 25.53 15.08 12.14
N GLU A 48 25.67 16.12 12.96
CA GLU A 48 24.58 17.09 13.19
C GLU A 48 24.22 17.86 11.92
N ALA A 49 25.20 18.32 11.14
CA ALA A 49 24.94 19.01 9.87
C ALA A 49 24.28 18.08 8.83
N PHE A 50 24.69 16.82 8.80
CA PHE A 50 24.07 15.79 7.96
C PHE A 50 22.59 15.57 8.32
N PHE A 51 22.26 15.38 9.60
CA PHE A 51 20.87 15.20 10.03
C PHE A 51 20.02 16.46 9.86
N GLN A 52 20.59 17.67 10.00
CA GLN A 52 19.90 18.91 9.66
C GLN A 52 19.55 18.98 8.17
N GLN A 53 20.45 18.55 7.29
CA GLN A 53 20.18 18.47 5.87
C GLN A 53 19.08 17.45 5.55
N LEU A 54 19.09 16.25 6.18
CA LEU A 54 18.02 15.28 6.03
C LEU A 54 16.66 15.85 6.48
N GLU A 55 16.63 16.60 7.59
CA GLU A 55 15.41 17.23 8.08
C GLU A 55 14.89 18.29 7.11
N GLN A 56 15.78 19.09 6.52
CA GLN A 56 15.40 20.03 5.46
C GLN A 56 14.77 19.30 4.28
N TRP A 57 15.40 18.25 3.76
CA TRP A 57 14.87 17.48 2.64
C TRP A 57 13.54 16.77 2.98
N ASN A 58 13.38 16.26 4.19
CA ASN A 58 12.09 15.74 4.64
C ASN A 58 10.98 16.80 4.64
N ASN A 59 11.29 18.05 4.99
CA ASN A 59 10.32 19.16 4.99
C ASN A 59 10.03 19.67 3.56
N GLU A 60 10.88 19.38 2.60
CA GLU A 60 10.74 19.70 1.18
C GLU A 60 10.18 18.51 0.37
N ASP A 61 9.73 17.44 1.04
CA ASP A 61 9.21 16.19 0.49
C ASP A 61 10.22 15.44 -0.41
N GLU A 62 11.53 15.74 -0.28
CA GLU A 62 12.60 15.11 -1.07
C GLU A 62 13.09 13.80 -0.42
N TYR A 63 12.17 12.87 -0.16
CA TYR A 63 12.46 11.62 0.57
C TYR A 63 13.47 10.72 -0.17
N THR A 64 13.42 10.69 -1.50
CA THR A 64 14.38 9.94 -2.32
C THR A 64 15.83 10.39 -2.07
N ARG A 65 16.07 11.69 -1.92
CA ARG A 65 17.39 12.21 -1.53
C ARG A 65 17.83 11.75 -0.15
N CYS A 66 16.90 11.78 0.82
CA CYS A 66 17.18 11.25 2.15
C CYS A 66 17.60 9.78 2.11
N ILE A 67 16.86 8.95 1.37
CA ILE A 67 17.12 7.52 1.21
C ILE A 67 18.50 7.30 0.56
N GLN A 68 18.82 8.02 -0.52
CA GLN A 68 20.10 7.90 -1.21
C GLN A 68 21.29 8.29 -0.31
N ALA A 69 21.18 9.41 0.41
CA ALA A 69 22.24 9.87 1.32
C ALA A 69 22.47 8.89 2.48
N LEU A 70 21.39 8.32 3.04
CA LEU A 70 21.46 7.34 4.13
C LEU A 70 22.00 5.99 3.67
N ASN A 71 21.68 5.56 2.44
CA ASN A 71 22.26 4.36 1.83
C ASN A 71 23.76 4.49 1.54
N ALA A 72 24.25 5.69 1.32
CA ALA A 72 25.67 5.94 1.09
C ALA A 72 26.53 5.85 2.38
N ILE A 73 25.90 5.70 3.57
CA ILE A 73 26.61 5.55 4.83
C ILE A 73 27.24 4.15 4.91
N PRO A 74 28.56 4.01 5.10
CA PRO A 74 29.20 2.70 5.29
C PRO A 74 28.58 1.92 6.42
N GLU A 75 28.51 0.59 6.28
CA GLU A 75 27.88 -0.32 7.25
C GLU A 75 28.46 -0.15 8.65
N ASP A 76 29.79 -0.03 8.78
CA ASP A 76 30.48 0.19 10.05
C ASP A 76 30.11 1.50 10.78
N TRP A 77 29.46 2.42 10.08
CA TRP A 77 29.04 3.72 10.63
C TRP A 77 27.54 3.79 10.88
N GLN A 78 26.82 2.75 10.49
CA GLN A 78 25.38 2.66 10.75
C GLN A 78 25.14 2.46 12.26
N ASN A 79 24.09 3.10 12.73
CA ASN A 79 23.70 3.07 14.14
C ASN A 79 22.18 3.32 14.25
N TYR A 80 21.63 3.29 15.44
CA TYR A 80 20.20 3.53 15.66
C TYR A 80 19.69 4.80 14.99
N ARG A 81 20.42 5.91 15.10
CA ARG A 81 19.98 7.21 14.56
C ARG A 81 19.91 7.19 13.02
N THR A 82 20.90 6.57 12.36
CA THR A 82 20.90 6.43 10.88
C THR A 82 19.83 5.46 10.42
N ALA A 83 19.64 4.34 11.10
CA ALA A 83 18.60 3.36 10.82
C ALA A 83 17.20 3.96 10.98
N TYR A 84 16.96 4.66 12.08
CA TYR A 84 15.70 5.37 12.31
C TYR A 84 15.41 6.43 11.23
N ALA A 85 16.43 7.22 10.86
CA ALA A 85 16.28 8.23 9.81
C ALA A 85 15.96 7.59 8.44
N LEU A 86 16.60 6.45 8.11
CA LEU A 86 16.32 5.70 6.88
C LEU A 86 14.90 5.14 6.87
N ALA A 87 14.47 4.53 7.97
CA ALA A 87 13.11 4.02 8.09
C ALA A 87 12.07 5.14 7.93
N ARG A 88 12.29 6.28 8.60
CA ARG A 88 11.42 7.47 8.45
C ARG A 88 11.33 7.94 7.00
N ALA A 89 12.46 8.03 6.31
CA ALA A 89 12.48 8.47 4.92
C ALA A 89 11.77 7.48 3.98
N LEU A 90 11.95 6.17 4.20
CA LEU A 90 11.26 5.11 3.45
C LEU A 90 9.74 5.13 3.68
N GLU A 91 9.29 5.32 4.92
CA GLU A 91 7.87 5.44 5.24
C GLU A 91 7.26 6.71 4.65
N ASN A 92 7.92 7.86 4.78
CA ASN A 92 7.46 9.10 4.19
C ASN A 92 7.38 8.98 2.67
N TYR A 93 8.37 8.36 2.02
CA TYR A 93 8.34 8.05 0.59
C TYR A 93 7.12 7.18 0.23
N ALA A 94 6.83 6.15 1.00
CA ALA A 94 5.74 5.23 0.72
C ALA A 94 4.34 5.84 0.96
N ILE A 95 4.21 6.67 1.98
CA ILE A 95 2.92 7.16 2.49
C ILE A 95 2.55 8.52 1.90
N LEU A 96 3.49 9.46 1.92
CA LEU A 96 3.29 10.82 1.44
C LEU A 96 3.71 10.97 -0.03
N GLY A 97 4.78 10.29 -0.39
CA GLY A 97 5.33 10.18 -1.72
C GLY A 97 5.97 11.44 -2.29
N ASP A 98 7.16 11.29 -2.84
CA ASP A 98 7.70 12.16 -3.89
C ASP A 98 7.66 11.41 -5.24
N HIS A 99 6.72 10.45 -5.34
CA HIS A 99 6.61 9.65 -6.54
C HIS A 99 6.11 10.49 -7.71
N GLN A 100 6.72 10.31 -8.85
CA GLN A 100 6.19 10.84 -10.10
C GLN A 100 4.82 10.21 -10.38
N GLU A 101 3.95 10.97 -11.03
CA GLU A 101 2.64 10.49 -11.47
C GLU A 101 2.81 9.17 -12.27
N GLY A 102 2.04 8.16 -11.91
CA GLY A 102 2.13 6.82 -12.53
C GLY A 102 3.12 5.85 -11.86
N THR A 103 3.75 6.22 -10.74
CA THR A 103 4.58 5.29 -9.97
C THR A 103 3.69 4.17 -9.38
N PRO A 104 4.00 2.88 -9.61
CA PRO A 104 3.18 1.79 -9.10
C PRO A 104 3.15 1.72 -7.58
N HIS A 105 1.99 1.42 -6.99
CA HIS A 105 1.81 1.28 -5.53
C HIS A 105 2.74 0.25 -4.88
N TYR A 106 3.14 -0.82 -5.60
CA TYR A 106 4.06 -1.83 -5.04
C TYR A 106 5.43 -1.28 -4.64
N LYS A 107 5.86 -0.14 -5.20
CA LYS A 107 7.10 0.53 -4.76
C LYS A 107 6.98 1.07 -3.34
N GLY A 108 5.80 1.58 -2.97
CA GLY A 108 5.49 1.97 -1.60
C GLY A 108 5.55 0.78 -0.64
N ASP A 109 4.95 -0.36 -0.99
CA ASP A 109 4.98 -1.57 -0.17
C ASP A 109 6.42 -2.08 0.05
N LYS A 110 7.26 -2.09 -1.00
CA LYS A 110 8.68 -2.44 -0.87
C LYS A 110 9.43 -1.50 0.09
N ALA A 111 9.16 -0.20 0.02
CA ALA A 111 9.77 0.78 0.91
C ALA A 111 9.32 0.58 2.36
N LEU A 112 8.04 0.30 2.61
CA LEU A 112 7.53 0.00 3.96
C LEU A 112 8.14 -1.29 4.53
N LEU A 113 8.21 -2.36 3.76
CA LEU A 113 8.85 -3.60 4.18
C LEU A 113 10.32 -3.40 4.52
N ARG A 114 11.04 -2.60 3.71
CA ARG A 114 12.41 -2.24 3.98
C ARG A 114 12.55 -1.40 5.25
N ALA A 115 11.66 -0.43 5.47
CA ALA A 115 11.65 0.38 6.69
C ALA A 115 11.50 -0.48 7.94
N ILE A 116 10.56 -1.44 7.92
CA ILE A 116 10.36 -2.41 9.01
C ILE A 116 11.64 -3.21 9.25
N THR A 117 12.26 -3.77 8.19
CA THR A 117 13.50 -4.55 8.32
C THR A 117 14.64 -3.72 8.93
N VAL A 118 14.78 -2.46 8.51
CA VAL A 118 15.78 -1.54 9.06
C VAL A 118 15.52 -1.24 10.54
N LEU A 119 14.26 -1.04 10.94
CA LEU A 119 13.91 -0.85 12.35
C LEU A 119 14.14 -2.10 13.19
N GLU A 120 13.84 -3.28 12.66
CA GLU A 120 14.10 -4.56 13.32
C GLU A 120 15.59 -4.75 13.58
N SER A 121 16.48 -4.32 12.69
CA SER A 121 17.94 -4.44 12.90
C SER A 121 18.47 -3.66 14.12
N VAL A 122 17.71 -2.66 14.59
CA VAL A 122 18.05 -1.82 15.76
C VAL A 122 17.04 -1.97 16.91
N GLN A 123 16.30 -3.08 16.93
CA GLN A 123 15.25 -3.35 17.91
C GLN A 123 15.73 -3.28 19.37
N GLU A 124 16.94 -3.76 19.67
CA GLU A 124 17.49 -3.75 21.03
C GLU A 124 17.54 -2.34 21.62
N GLU A 125 17.88 -1.34 20.80
CA GLU A 125 17.89 0.06 21.21
C GLU A 125 16.54 0.75 21.11
N GLY A 126 15.69 0.29 20.16
CA GLY A 126 14.44 0.94 19.77
C GLY A 126 13.22 0.53 20.58
N GLN A 127 13.08 -0.74 20.97
CA GLN A 127 11.84 -1.32 21.51
C GLN A 127 11.25 -0.60 22.73
N ASN A 128 12.05 0.16 23.47
CA ASN A 128 11.63 0.96 24.63
C ASN A 128 11.57 2.47 24.32
N LYS A 129 11.54 2.87 23.06
CA LYS A 129 11.39 4.24 22.62
C LYS A 129 10.05 4.43 21.91
N ALA A 130 9.31 5.46 22.24
CA ALA A 130 8.00 5.76 21.66
C ALA A 130 8.10 5.94 20.13
N GLU A 131 9.09 6.72 19.69
CA GLU A 131 9.32 7.01 18.28
C GLU A 131 9.62 5.76 17.42
N TRP A 132 10.31 4.75 17.96
CA TRP A 132 10.57 3.50 17.25
C TRP A 132 9.28 2.68 17.10
N ASN A 133 8.50 2.56 18.18
CA ASN A 133 7.22 1.86 18.16
C ASN A 133 6.21 2.56 17.24
N MET A 134 6.21 3.89 17.21
CA MET A 134 5.42 4.70 16.28
C MET A 134 5.74 4.32 14.82
N ARG A 135 7.03 4.27 14.45
CA ARG A 135 7.44 3.89 13.10
C ARG A 135 7.05 2.46 12.74
N MET A 136 7.28 1.50 13.64
CA MET A 136 6.84 0.12 13.44
C MET A 136 5.31 0.02 13.24
N ALA A 137 4.55 0.80 14.02
CA ALA A 137 3.10 0.85 13.88
C ALA A 137 2.67 1.40 12.50
N TYR A 138 3.24 2.53 12.07
CA TYR A 138 2.95 3.09 10.75
C TYR A 138 3.38 2.16 9.60
N GLY A 139 4.58 1.57 9.68
CA GLY A 139 5.06 0.63 8.67
C GLY A 139 4.05 -0.50 8.42
N TYR A 140 3.51 -1.12 9.47
CA TYR A 140 2.52 -2.18 9.34
C TYR A 140 1.10 -1.67 9.02
N GLN A 141 0.69 -0.49 9.52
CA GLN A 141 -0.63 0.08 9.27
C GLN A 141 -0.88 0.32 7.78
N TYR A 142 0.15 0.77 7.06
CA TYR A 142 0.03 1.10 5.64
C TYR A 142 0.29 -0.08 4.70
N LEU A 143 0.75 -1.22 5.21
CA LEU A 143 0.83 -2.46 4.45
C LEU A 143 -0.55 -3.15 4.38
N TYR A 144 -0.92 -3.60 3.19
CA TYR A 144 -2.19 -4.29 2.98
C TYR A 144 -2.32 -5.53 3.88
N ALA A 145 -3.43 -5.61 4.61
CA ALA A 145 -3.79 -6.73 5.48
C ALA A 145 -2.78 -7.04 6.60
N GLN A 146 -1.98 -6.04 7.05
CA GLN A 146 -1.02 -6.21 8.15
C GLN A 146 -1.39 -5.39 9.40
N GLU A 147 -2.60 -4.82 9.46
CA GLU A 147 -3.05 -3.95 10.55
C GLU A 147 -3.00 -4.65 11.91
N GLU A 148 -3.20 -5.98 11.95
CA GLU A 148 -3.06 -6.76 13.20
C GLU A 148 -1.66 -6.67 13.79
N LYS A 149 -0.62 -6.53 12.94
CA LYS A 149 0.77 -6.38 13.38
C LYS A 149 1.08 -4.97 13.87
N ALA A 150 0.39 -3.96 13.38
CA ALA A 150 0.56 -2.57 13.81
C ALA A 150 0.11 -2.35 15.26
N ILE A 151 -0.97 -3.02 15.69
CA ILE A 151 -1.63 -2.79 16.98
C ILE A 151 -0.67 -2.93 18.18
N PRO A 152 0.13 -4.00 18.35
CA PRO A 152 1.00 -4.14 19.51
C PRO A 152 2.07 -3.03 19.58
N TYR A 153 2.56 -2.55 18.45
CA TYR A 153 3.50 -1.42 18.43
C TYR A 153 2.82 -0.10 18.78
N ALA A 154 1.62 0.14 18.28
CA ALA A 154 0.85 1.33 18.63
C ALA A 154 0.46 1.33 20.12
N GLN A 155 0.12 0.17 20.69
CA GLN A 155 -0.12 0.04 22.13
C GLN A 155 1.13 0.36 22.95
N ARG A 156 2.30 -0.17 22.53
CA ARG A 156 3.56 0.11 23.19
C ARG A 156 3.96 1.58 23.08
N TRP A 157 3.72 2.20 21.95
CA TRP A 157 3.88 3.64 21.76
C TRP A 157 3.02 4.44 22.73
N ALA A 158 1.72 4.14 22.85
CA ALA A 158 0.82 4.79 23.80
C ALA A 158 1.24 4.60 25.27
N GLU A 159 1.85 3.47 25.62
CA GLU A 159 2.40 3.25 26.96
C GLU A 159 3.63 4.11 27.26
N LEU A 160 4.48 4.31 26.23
CA LEU A 160 5.74 5.06 26.35
C LEU A 160 5.54 6.57 26.26
N ASP A 161 4.54 7.00 25.52
CA ASP A 161 4.13 8.40 25.36
C ASP A 161 2.60 8.56 25.46
N PRO A 162 2.06 8.59 26.69
CA PRO A 162 0.61 8.65 26.91
C PRO A 162 -0.03 9.99 26.49
N GLU A 163 0.76 11.02 26.27
CA GLU A 163 0.26 12.34 25.83
C GLU A 163 0.08 12.41 24.30
N ASP A 164 0.64 11.46 23.57
CA ASP A 164 0.50 11.39 22.13
C ASP A 164 -0.80 10.67 21.75
N GLU A 165 -1.79 11.45 21.30
CA GLU A 165 -3.11 10.94 20.91
C GLU A 165 -3.08 10.14 19.58
N ASP A 166 -2.02 10.28 18.75
CA ASP A 166 -1.90 9.61 17.46
C ASP A 166 -1.78 8.09 17.63
N ALA A 167 -1.15 7.62 18.70
CA ALA A 167 -1.07 6.19 19.01
C ALA A 167 -2.45 5.53 19.14
N GLN A 168 -3.39 6.20 19.83
CA GLN A 168 -4.77 5.72 19.98
C GLN A 168 -5.54 5.81 18.65
N ALA A 169 -5.25 6.82 17.84
CA ALA A 169 -5.84 6.94 16.51
C ALA A 169 -5.42 5.76 15.61
N VAL A 170 -4.14 5.42 15.58
CA VAL A 170 -3.61 4.26 14.82
C VAL A 170 -4.29 2.95 15.25
N ILE A 171 -4.42 2.70 16.57
CA ILE A 171 -5.11 1.50 17.07
C ILE A 171 -6.55 1.46 16.56
N ARG A 172 -7.29 2.55 16.69
CA ARG A 172 -8.69 2.64 16.26
C ARG A 172 -8.83 2.38 14.75
N GLU A 173 -8.00 3.02 13.94
CA GLU A 173 -8.03 2.87 12.48
C GLU A 173 -7.69 1.45 12.05
N CYS A 174 -6.68 0.82 12.65
CA CYS A 174 -6.35 -0.58 12.39
C CYS A 174 -7.53 -1.51 12.71
N LEU A 175 -8.17 -1.33 13.87
CA LEU A 175 -9.33 -2.13 14.24
C LEU A 175 -10.52 -1.92 13.30
N GLU A 176 -10.77 -0.70 12.85
CA GLU A 176 -11.81 -0.40 11.87
C GLU A 176 -11.56 -1.09 10.52
N GLU A 177 -10.32 -1.07 10.01
CA GLU A 177 -9.97 -1.73 8.76
C GLU A 177 -10.07 -3.26 8.86
N ILE A 178 -9.64 -3.84 9.97
CA ILE A 178 -9.82 -5.27 10.26
C ILE A 178 -11.31 -5.63 10.23
N GLN A 179 -12.16 -4.86 10.92
CA GLN A 179 -13.61 -5.09 10.96
C GLN A 179 -14.24 -4.95 9.56
N LYS A 180 -13.89 -3.91 8.81
CA LYS A 180 -14.36 -3.73 7.43
C LYS A 180 -13.99 -4.92 6.54
N ARG A 181 -12.76 -5.43 6.63
CA ARG A 181 -12.28 -6.60 5.88
C ARG A 181 -13.05 -7.87 6.28
N GLN A 182 -13.24 -8.11 7.57
CA GLN A 182 -14.03 -9.24 8.07
C GLN A 182 -15.48 -9.16 7.59
N HIS A 183 -16.07 -7.97 7.62
CA HIS A 183 -17.45 -7.77 7.16
C HIS A 183 -17.59 -8.00 5.65
N ARG A 184 -16.62 -7.55 4.84
CA ARG A 184 -16.58 -7.84 3.39
C ARG A 184 -16.48 -9.35 3.13
N ALA A 185 -15.56 -10.03 3.82
CA ALA A 185 -15.39 -11.48 3.70
C ALA A 185 -16.65 -12.26 4.10
N LYS A 186 -17.35 -11.82 5.16
CA LYS A 186 -18.64 -12.41 5.57
C LYS A 186 -19.71 -12.20 4.51
N ARG A 187 -19.86 -10.97 4.00
CA ARG A 187 -20.83 -10.68 2.92
C ARG A 187 -20.55 -11.47 1.66
N GLN A 188 -19.29 -11.66 1.28
CA GLN A 188 -18.91 -12.50 0.14
C GLN A 188 -19.27 -13.97 0.35
N LYS A 189 -19.12 -14.49 1.58
CA LYS A 189 -19.56 -15.86 1.92
C LYS A 189 -21.08 -15.97 1.88
N GLU A 190 -21.79 -14.99 2.42
CA GLU A 190 -23.26 -14.98 2.44
C GLU A 190 -23.84 -14.80 1.03
N ALA A 191 -23.23 -13.95 0.19
CA ALA A 191 -23.64 -13.77 -1.21
C ALA A 191 -23.55 -15.07 -2.03
N LYS A 192 -22.64 -16.00 -1.70
CA LYS A 192 -22.59 -17.34 -2.31
C LYS A 192 -23.79 -18.23 -1.96
N PHE A 193 -24.52 -17.90 -0.90
CA PHE A 193 -25.69 -18.68 -0.45
C PHE A 193 -27.03 -18.16 -0.97
N VAL A 194 -27.10 -16.96 -1.54
CA VAL A 194 -28.35 -16.28 -1.94
C VAL A 194 -28.55 -16.30 -3.46
N CYS A 195 -27.61 -16.81 -4.24
CA CYS A 195 -27.80 -16.93 -5.67
C CYS A 195 -28.75 -18.13 -5.95
N GLY A 196 -30.03 -17.85 -6.15
CA GLY A 196 -30.97 -18.80 -6.78
C GLY A 196 -30.41 -19.26 -8.13
N ASP A 197 -31.00 -20.33 -8.69
CA ASP A 197 -30.53 -20.99 -9.93
C ASP A 197 -30.47 -20.05 -11.16
N ILE A 198 -31.08 -18.85 -11.06
CA ILE A 198 -31.11 -17.85 -12.13
C ILE A 198 -30.68 -16.48 -11.56
N PRO A 199 -29.41 -16.04 -11.75
CA PRO A 199 -28.99 -14.71 -11.42
C PRO A 199 -29.85 -13.65 -12.15
N PHE A 200 -30.17 -12.57 -11.46
CA PHE A 200 -30.98 -11.45 -12.01
C PHE A 200 -32.40 -11.83 -12.48
N GLU A 201 -33.04 -12.83 -11.87
CA GLU A 201 -34.43 -13.15 -12.16
C GLU A 201 -35.33 -11.93 -11.99
N GLY A 202 -36.07 -11.56 -13.06
CA GLY A 202 -36.95 -10.39 -13.07
C GLY A 202 -36.25 -9.05 -13.36
N PHE A 203 -34.95 -9.02 -13.58
CA PHE A 203 -34.26 -7.80 -13.99
C PHE A 203 -34.40 -7.60 -15.51
N ASP A 204 -34.84 -6.40 -15.91
CA ASP A 204 -34.95 -6.03 -17.32
C ASP A 204 -33.64 -5.42 -17.83
N PHE A 205 -32.91 -6.13 -18.67
CA PHE A 205 -31.69 -5.67 -19.31
C PHE A 205 -31.94 -4.85 -20.59
N THR A 206 -33.19 -4.65 -21.01
CA THR A 206 -33.52 -3.83 -22.17
C THR A 206 -33.02 -2.41 -21.93
N ASN A 207 -32.16 -1.92 -22.79
CA ASN A 207 -31.49 -0.62 -22.66
C ASN A 207 -30.61 -0.46 -21.39
N PHE A 208 -30.12 -1.55 -20.82
CA PHE A 208 -29.16 -1.49 -19.71
C PHE A 208 -27.76 -1.08 -20.19
N TRP A 209 -27.37 -1.55 -21.38
CA TRP A 209 -26.08 -1.27 -21.97
C TRP A 209 -26.16 -0.13 -22.98
N ASP A 210 -25.12 0.70 -23.04
CA ASP A 210 -24.90 1.67 -24.11
C ASP A 210 -24.17 0.96 -25.25
N ASP A 211 -24.97 0.34 -26.16
CA ASP A 211 -24.49 -0.47 -27.27
C ASP A 211 -24.36 0.34 -28.56
N ASP A 212 -23.77 1.55 -28.48
CA ASP A 212 -23.40 2.27 -29.70
C ASP A 212 -22.25 1.56 -30.45
N GLU A 213 -22.02 1.93 -31.71
CA GLU A 213 -21.02 1.29 -32.56
C GLU A 213 -19.61 1.34 -31.95
N TYR A 214 -19.29 2.43 -31.24
CA TYR A 214 -18.01 2.60 -30.58
C TYR A 214 -17.89 1.71 -29.34
N ALA A 215 -18.91 1.70 -28.48
CA ALA A 215 -18.92 0.88 -27.28
C ALA A 215 -18.84 -0.62 -27.60
N LEU A 216 -19.59 -1.08 -28.57
CA LEU A 216 -19.56 -2.48 -29.03
C LEU A 216 -18.18 -2.90 -29.55
N LYS A 217 -17.48 -1.99 -30.25
CA LYS A 217 -16.18 -2.28 -30.83
C LYS A 217 -15.04 -2.26 -29.83
N GLU A 218 -15.05 -1.28 -28.91
CA GLU A 218 -13.90 -1.00 -28.04
C GLU A 218 -14.01 -1.66 -26.65
N TYR A 219 -15.24 -1.91 -26.17
CA TYR A 219 -15.48 -2.34 -24.78
C TYR A 219 -16.21 -3.68 -24.66
N VAL A 220 -16.76 -4.23 -25.74
CA VAL A 220 -17.46 -5.52 -25.70
C VAL A 220 -16.60 -6.59 -26.36
N SER A 221 -16.45 -7.71 -25.67
CA SER A 221 -15.71 -8.87 -26.15
C SER A 221 -16.65 -10.07 -26.31
N ASP A 222 -16.18 -11.11 -26.99
CA ASP A 222 -16.91 -12.37 -27.06
C ASP A 222 -17.18 -12.94 -25.67
N PRO A 223 -18.33 -13.59 -25.45
CA PRO A 223 -18.64 -14.26 -24.19
C PRO A 223 -17.55 -15.28 -23.82
N PRO A 224 -17.09 -15.29 -22.54
CA PRO A 224 -16.04 -16.21 -22.13
C PRO A 224 -16.51 -17.67 -22.15
N SER A 225 -15.64 -18.58 -22.58
CA SER A 225 -15.89 -20.02 -22.47
C SER A 225 -15.77 -20.51 -21.03
N ASP A 226 -16.34 -21.67 -20.71
CA ASP A 226 -16.22 -22.27 -19.37
C ASP A 226 -14.78 -22.63 -19.03
N GLU A 227 -13.95 -23.00 -20.02
CA GLU A 227 -12.54 -23.29 -19.87
C GLU A 227 -11.76 -22.04 -19.50
N LEU A 228 -12.06 -20.91 -20.15
CA LEU A 228 -11.43 -19.61 -19.82
C LEU A 228 -11.80 -19.16 -18.41
N ILE A 229 -13.09 -19.29 -18.04
CA ILE A 229 -13.54 -18.98 -16.68
C ILE A 229 -12.81 -19.85 -15.65
N ALA A 230 -12.70 -21.16 -15.90
CA ALA A 230 -11.99 -22.07 -15.00
C ALA A 230 -10.50 -21.72 -14.86
N SER A 231 -9.84 -21.36 -15.96
CA SER A 231 -8.43 -20.91 -15.94
C SER A 231 -8.24 -19.63 -15.13
N VAL A 232 -9.13 -18.65 -15.31
CA VAL A 232 -9.08 -17.39 -14.53
C VAL A 232 -9.35 -17.66 -13.04
N GLU A 233 -10.29 -18.53 -12.70
CA GLU A 233 -10.56 -18.90 -11.31
C GLU A 233 -9.38 -19.63 -10.65
N GLU A 234 -8.65 -20.45 -11.42
CA GLU A 234 -7.45 -21.13 -10.97
C GLU A 234 -6.32 -20.12 -10.70
N GLU A 235 -6.08 -19.19 -11.63
CA GLU A 235 -5.08 -18.13 -11.50
C GLU A 235 -5.37 -17.21 -10.30
N LEU A 236 -6.65 -16.85 -10.09
CA LEU A 236 -7.08 -16.00 -8.98
C LEU A 236 -7.13 -16.72 -7.63
N GLY A 237 -7.15 -18.07 -7.63
CA GLY A 237 -7.27 -18.87 -6.42
C GLY A 237 -8.64 -18.81 -5.74
N TYR A 238 -9.68 -18.31 -6.41
CA TYR A 238 -11.06 -18.27 -5.92
C TYR A 238 -12.09 -18.38 -7.05
N LYS A 239 -13.32 -18.76 -6.69
CA LYS A 239 -14.42 -18.88 -7.64
C LYS A 239 -15.09 -17.52 -7.89
N LEU A 240 -15.31 -17.19 -9.16
CA LEU A 240 -16.06 -16.00 -9.55
C LEU A 240 -17.54 -16.15 -9.14
N PRO A 241 -18.22 -15.04 -8.76
CA PRO A 241 -19.65 -15.07 -8.46
C PRO A 241 -20.46 -15.55 -9.66
N ALA A 242 -21.43 -16.43 -9.43
CA ALA A 242 -22.29 -16.97 -10.50
C ALA A 242 -23.03 -15.85 -11.27
N SER A 243 -23.44 -14.79 -10.58
CA SER A 243 -24.05 -13.59 -11.20
C SER A 243 -23.10 -12.87 -12.14
N TYR A 244 -21.82 -12.76 -11.78
CA TYR A 244 -20.80 -12.15 -12.62
C TYR A 244 -20.55 -13.00 -13.88
N ILE A 245 -20.38 -14.32 -13.72
CA ILE A 245 -20.21 -15.25 -14.84
C ILE A 245 -21.42 -15.18 -15.76
N TRP A 246 -22.63 -15.20 -15.20
CA TRP A 246 -23.87 -15.09 -15.99
C TRP A 246 -23.91 -13.80 -16.80
N LEU A 247 -23.59 -12.66 -16.19
CA LEU A 247 -23.58 -11.34 -16.84
C LEU A 247 -22.56 -11.30 -18.00
N MET A 248 -21.34 -11.78 -17.76
CA MET A 248 -20.30 -11.86 -18.82
C MET A 248 -20.68 -12.78 -19.98
N LYS A 249 -21.45 -13.84 -19.71
CA LYS A 249 -21.98 -14.71 -20.78
C LYS A 249 -23.10 -14.08 -21.59
N GLN A 250 -23.83 -13.11 -21.02
CA GLN A 250 -24.84 -12.35 -21.75
C GLN A 250 -24.21 -11.17 -22.50
N HIS A 251 -23.31 -10.45 -21.84
CA HIS A 251 -22.67 -9.26 -22.37
C HIS A 251 -21.29 -9.07 -21.68
N ASN A 252 -20.22 -9.37 -22.42
CA ASN A 252 -18.88 -9.35 -21.87
C ASN A 252 -18.22 -7.98 -22.02
N GLY A 253 -18.38 -7.14 -21.03
CA GLY A 253 -17.92 -5.75 -21.03
C GLY A 253 -19.03 -4.75 -21.31
N GLY A 254 -18.69 -3.59 -21.88
CA GLY A 254 -19.64 -2.53 -22.21
C GLY A 254 -19.86 -1.51 -21.08
N MET A 255 -20.56 -0.44 -21.40
CA MET A 255 -20.90 0.67 -20.46
C MET A 255 -22.39 0.60 -20.13
N PRO A 256 -22.76 0.58 -18.83
CA PRO A 256 -24.17 0.71 -18.45
C PRO A 256 -24.69 2.13 -18.75
N VAL A 257 -25.93 2.20 -19.21
CA VAL A 257 -26.64 3.49 -19.35
C VAL A 257 -26.94 4.03 -17.94
N ASN A 258 -26.70 5.30 -17.69
CA ASN A 258 -26.92 5.98 -16.40
C ASN A 258 -25.94 5.60 -15.27
N THR A 259 -24.67 5.57 -15.54
CA THR A 259 -23.61 5.56 -14.52
C THR A 259 -23.25 6.93 -14.00
#